data_4921df13eb6dcbbea694aef26cc8a5b0
#
_entry.id   4921df13eb6dcbbea694aef26cc8a5b0
#
_cell.length_a   1.000
_cell.length_b   1.000
_cell.length_c   1.000
_cell.angle_alpha   90.00
_cell.angle_beta   90.00
_cell.angle_gamma   90.00
#
_symmetry.space_group_name_H-M   'P 1'
#
loop_
_entity.id
_entity.type
_entity.pdbx_description
1 polymer ?
#
loop_
_entity_poly.entity_id
_entity_poly.type
_entity_poly.pdbx_seq_one_letter_code
_entity_poly.pdbx_strand_id
1 'polypeptide(L)'
;MAHMASTSITAPTVGFDLDMTLVDSRPGIHACWVELSERTGTYVDADLVVTRLGPPLEEEMAYWFPADRIPAMSGLYRELYPSYAITGTLALPGAREAIGAVQAAGGRAIVVTAKWEPNAKLHMEHLGMEPDAVIGNLWAEQKGEALREHGASVYVGDHTGDVRGARIAEALSVAVPTGPCTAEELSEAGADVVLGDLTEFPGWFSDYRAGCLPARA
;
A
#
# COMPACT_ATOMS: atom_id res chain seq x y z
N MET A 1 41.19 1.91 26.67
CA MET A 1 40.65 1.58 25.33
C MET A 1 39.19 1.16 25.50
N ALA A 2 38.26 2.07 25.23
CA ALA A 2 36.85 1.77 25.31
C ALA A 2 36.43 1.04 24.03
N HIS A 3 35.98 -0.19 24.19
CA HIS A 3 35.40 -0.99 23.11
C HIS A 3 34.02 -0.37 22.79
N MET A 4 33.98 0.43 21.73
CA MET A 4 32.69 0.86 21.16
C MET A 4 32.03 -0.40 20.59
N ALA A 5 31.05 -0.92 21.30
CA ALA A 5 30.18 -1.97 20.76
C ALA A 5 29.49 -1.38 19.52
N SER A 6 29.88 -1.88 18.35
CA SER A 6 29.15 -1.66 17.11
C SER A 6 27.77 -2.33 17.29
N THR A 7 26.77 -1.55 17.61
CA THR A 7 25.39 -1.99 17.49
C THR A 7 25.17 -2.30 16.01
N SER A 8 25.22 -3.58 15.65
CA SER A 8 24.78 -4.06 14.36
C SER A 8 23.30 -3.67 14.24
N ILE A 9 23.01 -2.58 13.53
CA ILE A 9 21.66 -2.23 13.16
C ILE A 9 21.19 -3.35 12.26
N THR A 10 20.28 -4.18 12.75
CA THR A 10 19.62 -5.21 11.93
C THR A 10 19.05 -4.51 10.70
N ALA A 11 19.25 -5.13 9.53
CA ALA A 11 18.75 -4.59 8.28
C ALA A 11 17.23 -4.34 8.40
N PRO A 12 16.73 -3.11 8.14
CA PRO A 12 15.33 -2.77 8.40
C PRO A 12 14.40 -3.47 7.43
N THR A 13 13.24 -3.90 7.91
CA THR A 13 12.11 -4.25 7.03
C THR A 13 11.19 -3.04 6.90
N VAL A 14 10.91 -2.64 5.67
CA VAL A 14 9.97 -1.57 5.33
C VAL A 14 8.78 -2.17 4.59
N GLY A 15 7.59 -1.95 5.12
CA GLY A 15 6.34 -2.27 4.44
C GLY A 15 5.86 -1.08 3.61
N PHE A 16 5.26 -1.38 2.46
CA PHE A 16 4.58 -0.41 1.58
C PHE A 16 3.16 -0.89 1.31
N ASP A 17 2.19 0.03 1.32
CA ASP A 17 0.93 -0.26 0.65
C ASP A 17 1.12 -0.27 -0.87
N LEU A 18 0.11 -0.74 -1.59
CA LEU A 18 0.18 -0.91 -3.04
C LEU A 18 -0.57 0.20 -3.77
N ASP A 19 -1.92 0.18 -3.67
CA ASP A 19 -2.77 1.08 -4.43
C ASP A 19 -2.60 2.51 -3.93
N MET A 20 -2.35 3.42 -4.84
CA MET A 20 -2.09 4.85 -4.56
C MET A 20 -0.86 5.14 -3.69
N THR A 21 -0.08 4.12 -3.34
CA THR A 21 1.25 4.27 -2.70
C THR A 21 2.36 3.92 -3.68
N LEU A 22 2.44 2.68 -4.14
CA LEU A 22 3.41 2.23 -5.14
C LEU A 22 2.89 2.36 -6.57
N VAL A 23 1.59 2.24 -6.78
CA VAL A 23 0.97 2.19 -8.10
C VAL A 23 -0.26 3.08 -8.21
N ASP A 24 -0.41 3.77 -9.32
CA ASP A 24 -1.70 4.34 -9.73
C ASP A 24 -2.52 3.24 -10.40
N SER A 25 -3.37 2.61 -9.64
CA SER A 25 -4.25 1.55 -10.12
C SER A 25 -5.63 2.04 -10.56
N ARG A 26 -5.93 3.34 -10.41
CA ARG A 26 -7.23 3.93 -10.72
C ARG A 26 -7.71 3.61 -12.14
N PRO A 27 -6.92 3.79 -13.22
CA PRO A 27 -7.40 3.52 -14.57
C PRO A 27 -7.81 2.07 -14.77
N GLY A 28 -7.03 1.14 -14.23
CA GLY A 28 -7.31 -0.29 -14.34
C GLY A 28 -8.51 -0.72 -13.50
N ILE A 29 -8.61 -0.24 -12.26
CA ILE A 29 -9.76 -0.47 -11.39
C ILE A 29 -11.03 0.07 -12.03
N HIS A 30 -11.00 1.30 -12.56
CA HIS A 30 -12.13 1.89 -13.29
C HIS A 30 -12.60 0.99 -14.43
N ALA A 31 -11.68 0.58 -15.31
CA ALA A 31 -12.01 -0.29 -16.44
C ALA A 31 -12.63 -1.63 -15.98
N CYS A 32 -12.12 -2.20 -14.91
CA CYS A 32 -12.65 -3.46 -14.35
C CYS A 32 -14.08 -3.29 -13.79
N TRP A 33 -14.37 -2.16 -13.13
CA TRP A 33 -15.71 -1.87 -12.63
C TRP A 33 -16.71 -1.57 -13.75
N VAL A 34 -16.28 -0.89 -14.82
CA VAL A 34 -17.12 -0.70 -16.02
C VAL A 34 -17.50 -2.05 -16.61
N GLU A 35 -16.54 -2.95 -16.82
CA GLU A 35 -16.81 -4.29 -17.33
C GLU A 35 -17.73 -5.11 -16.41
N LEU A 36 -17.52 -5.03 -15.08
CA LEU A 36 -18.41 -5.68 -14.13
C LEU A 36 -19.83 -5.15 -14.23
N SER A 37 -20.00 -3.84 -14.33
CA SER A 37 -21.31 -3.16 -14.51
C SER A 37 -22.03 -3.67 -15.77
N GLU A 38 -21.32 -3.73 -16.90
CA GLU A 38 -21.85 -4.23 -18.17
C GLU A 38 -22.27 -5.69 -18.08
N ARG A 39 -21.43 -6.57 -17.53
CA ARG A 39 -21.73 -8.01 -17.42
C ARG A 39 -22.87 -8.33 -16.48
N THR A 40 -23.01 -7.55 -15.44
CA THR A 40 -24.04 -7.81 -14.40
C THR A 40 -25.35 -7.11 -14.69
N GLY A 41 -25.36 -6.11 -15.58
CA GLY A 41 -26.50 -5.20 -15.81
C GLY A 41 -26.80 -4.32 -14.59
N THR A 42 -25.92 -4.26 -13.60
CA THR A 42 -26.05 -3.41 -12.42
C THR A 42 -25.19 -2.17 -12.64
N TYR A 43 -25.81 -1.00 -12.61
CA TYR A 43 -25.07 0.25 -12.73
C TYR A 43 -24.09 0.41 -11.57
N VAL A 44 -22.85 0.71 -11.91
CA VAL A 44 -21.77 1.10 -10.97
C VAL A 44 -21.14 2.39 -11.48
N ASP A 45 -21.04 3.39 -10.63
CA ASP A 45 -20.29 4.61 -10.92
C ASP A 45 -18.80 4.38 -10.68
N ALA A 46 -18.10 3.96 -11.75
CA ALA A 46 -16.67 3.63 -11.66
C ALA A 46 -15.80 4.87 -11.37
N ASP A 47 -16.22 6.07 -11.78
CA ASP A 47 -15.56 7.32 -11.44
C ASP A 47 -15.60 7.57 -9.92
N LEU A 48 -16.75 7.32 -9.31
CA LEU A 48 -16.91 7.45 -7.86
C LEU A 48 -16.11 6.38 -7.11
N VAL A 49 -16.09 5.13 -7.60
CA VAL A 49 -15.32 4.03 -6.98
C VAL A 49 -13.85 4.40 -6.83
N VAL A 50 -13.22 4.91 -7.89
CA VAL A 50 -11.78 5.21 -7.85
C VAL A 50 -11.40 6.40 -6.96
N THR A 51 -12.37 7.15 -6.46
CA THR A 51 -12.14 8.20 -5.44
C THR A 51 -12.09 7.67 -4.02
N ARG A 52 -12.45 6.39 -3.79
CA ARG A 52 -12.62 5.78 -2.46
C ARG A 52 -11.70 4.57 -2.24
N LEU A 53 -10.59 4.50 -2.96
CA LEU A 53 -9.65 3.40 -2.84
C LEU A 53 -9.03 3.33 -1.44
N GLY A 54 -8.71 2.12 -0.99
CA GLY A 54 -8.16 1.83 0.33
C GLY A 54 -8.89 0.64 0.98
N PRO A 55 -10.19 0.76 1.32
CA PRO A 55 -10.96 -0.34 1.90
C PRO A 55 -11.01 -1.62 1.03
N PRO A 56 -11.34 -2.78 1.64
CA PRO A 56 -11.51 -4.04 0.93
C PRO A 56 -12.58 -3.97 -0.16
N LEU A 57 -12.41 -4.77 -1.22
CA LEU A 57 -13.33 -4.86 -2.35
C LEU A 57 -14.79 -5.10 -1.91
N GLU A 58 -15.01 -5.95 -0.91
CA GLU A 58 -16.34 -6.31 -0.42
C GLU A 58 -17.07 -5.11 0.21
N GLU A 59 -16.36 -4.17 0.80
CA GLU A 59 -16.97 -2.94 1.32
C GLU A 59 -17.44 -2.04 0.17
N GLU A 60 -16.66 -1.90 -0.90
CA GLU A 60 -17.08 -1.16 -2.09
C GLU A 60 -18.24 -1.86 -2.82
N MET A 61 -18.19 -3.21 -2.92
CA MET A 61 -19.28 -4.00 -3.51
C MET A 61 -20.63 -3.76 -2.80
N ALA A 62 -20.62 -3.53 -1.50
CA ALA A 62 -21.84 -3.32 -0.70
C ALA A 62 -22.61 -2.03 -1.06
N TYR A 63 -21.99 -1.07 -1.72
CA TYR A 63 -22.68 0.13 -2.25
C TYR A 63 -23.53 -0.17 -3.50
N TRP A 64 -23.19 -1.23 -4.24
CA TRP A 64 -23.73 -1.50 -5.56
C TRP A 64 -24.57 -2.77 -5.63
N PHE A 65 -24.30 -3.74 -4.79
CA PHE A 65 -24.91 -5.06 -4.82
C PHE A 65 -25.53 -5.44 -3.46
N PRO A 66 -26.66 -6.17 -3.46
CA PRO A 66 -27.21 -6.71 -2.24
C PRO A 66 -26.26 -7.73 -1.60
N ALA A 67 -26.32 -7.85 -0.28
CA ALA A 67 -25.37 -8.59 0.54
C ALA A 67 -25.18 -10.06 0.11
N ASP A 68 -26.25 -10.72 -0.33
CA ASP A 68 -26.22 -12.12 -0.80
C ASP A 68 -25.50 -12.29 -2.15
N ARG A 69 -25.34 -11.20 -2.91
CA ARG A 69 -24.62 -11.20 -4.19
C ARG A 69 -23.15 -10.83 -4.07
N ILE A 70 -22.72 -10.19 -2.98
CA ILE A 70 -21.35 -9.68 -2.82
C ILE A 70 -20.29 -10.77 -3.08
N PRO A 71 -20.38 -11.99 -2.51
CA PRO A 71 -19.34 -13.00 -2.76
C PRO A 71 -19.19 -13.37 -4.24
N ALA A 72 -20.31 -13.51 -4.95
CA ALA A 72 -20.30 -13.85 -6.38
C ALA A 72 -19.76 -12.70 -7.24
N MET A 73 -20.11 -11.45 -6.91
CA MET A 73 -19.64 -10.25 -7.64
C MET A 73 -18.16 -9.96 -7.38
N SER A 74 -17.69 -10.15 -6.15
CA SER A 74 -16.26 -10.08 -5.82
C SER A 74 -15.46 -11.16 -6.54
N GLY A 75 -16.01 -12.37 -6.67
CA GLY A 75 -15.41 -13.45 -7.48
C GLY A 75 -15.27 -13.05 -8.94
N LEU A 76 -16.37 -12.60 -9.56
CA LEU A 76 -16.37 -12.14 -10.95
C LEU A 76 -15.40 -10.96 -11.18
N TYR A 77 -15.38 -9.99 -10.28
CA TYR A 77 -14.42 -8.87 -10.35
C TYR A 77 -12.97 -9.37 -10.35
N ARG A 78 -12.64 -10.32 -9.46
CA ARG A 78 -11.29 -10.91 -9.40
C ARG A 78 -10.92 -11.69 -10.66
N GLU A 79 -11.89 -12.34 -11.31
CA GLU A 79 -11.70 -13.02 -12.62
C GLU A 79 -11.45 -12.03 -13.75
N LEU A 80 -12.13 -10.88 -13.75
CA LEU A 80 -11.97 -9.82 -14.76
C LEU A 80 -10.65 -9.05 -14.59
N TYR A 81 -10.20 -8.91 -13.35
CA TYR A 81 -9.10 -8.01 -12.98
C TYR A 81 -7.83 -8.18 -13.81
N PRO A 82 -7.30 -9.39 -14.07
CA PRO A 82 -6.09 -9.57 -14.87
C PRO A 82 -6.20 -9.00 -16.29
N SER A 83 -7.40 -9.04 -16.88
CA SER A 83 -7.62 -8.62 -18.27
C SER A 83 -7.86 -7.13 -18.41
N TYR A 84 -8.43 -6.49 -17.41
CA TYR A 84 -8.89 -5.10 -17.49
C TYR A 84 -8.08 -4.12 -16.63
N ALA A 85 -7.53 -4.59 -15.51
CA ALA A 85 -6.94 -3.69 -14.52
C ALA A 85 -5.41 -3.57 -14.59
N ILE A 86 -4.72 -4.60 -15.06
CA ILE A 86 -3.25 -4.64 -14.95
C ILE A 86 -2.56 -3.70 -15.95
N THR A 87 -2.93 -3.77 -17.24
CA THR A 87 -2.24 -3.02 -18.31
C THR A 87 -2.38 -1.50 -18.21
N GLY A 88 -3.42 -1.00 -17.50
CA GLY A 88 -3.63 0.43 -17.28
C GLY A 88 -2.93 0.97 -16.03
N THR A 89 -2.28 0.12 -15.25
CA THR A 89 -1.60 0.53 -14.01
C THR A 89 -0.23 1.13 -14.31
N LEU A 90 0.10 2.20 -13.61
CA LEU A 90 1.40 2.87 -13.68
C LEU A 90 2.07 2.86 -12.31
N ALA A 91 3.41 2.76 -12.29
CA ALA A 91 4.15 3.02 -11.06
C ALA A 91 4.03 4.50 -10.69
N LEU A 92 3.75 4.79 -9.43
CA LEU A 92 3.81 6.17 -8.94
C LEU A 92 5.26 6.68 -8.90
N PRO A 93 5.47 8.01 -9.01
CA PRO A 93 6.81 8.59 -8.93
C PRO A 93 7.55 8.16 -7.68
N GLY A 94 8.79 7.69 -7.81
CA GLY A 94 9.64 7.26 -6.70
C GLY A 94 9.39 5.83 -6.18
N ALA A 95 8.37 5.11 -6.67
CA ALA A 95 8.02 3.78 -6.16
C ALA A 95 9.16 2.74 -6.31
N ARG A 96 9.80 2.70 -7.47
CA ARG A 96 10.93 1.80 -7.73
C ARG A 96 12.15 2.17 -6.91
N GLU A 97 12.42 3.46 -6.83
CA GLU A 97 13.53 4.03 -6.09
C GLU A 97 13.37 3.80 -4.58
N ALA A 98 12.14 3.84 -4.06
CA ALA A 98 11.85 3.56 -2.66
C ALA A 98 12.14 2.09 -2.31
N ILE A 99 11.63 1.13 -3.09
CA ILE A 99 11.94 -0.30 -2.92
C ILE A 99 13.46 -0.52 -3.04
N GLY A 100 14.09 0.03 -4.09
CA GLY A 100 15.52 -0.11 -4.33
C GLY A 100 16.39 0.49 -3.23
N ALA A 101 15.99 1.61 -2.63
CA ALA A 101 16.71 2.24 -1.52
C ALA A 101 16.74 1.34 -0.28
N VAL A 102 15.62 0.67 0.03
CA VAL A 102 15.56 -0.29 1.15
C VAL A 102 16.48 -1.48 0.88
N GLN A 103 16.37 -2.08 -0.31
CA GLN A 103 17.17 -3.25 -0.70
C GLN A 103 18.67 -2.94 -0.82
N ALA A 104 19.03 -1.80 -1.40
CA ALA A 104 20.44 -1.34 -1.48
C ALA A 104 21.05 -1.11 -0.10
N ALA A 105 20.23 -0.80 0.88
CA ALA A 105 20.65 -0.66 2.27
C ALA A 105 20.78 -2.01 3.02
N GLY A 106 20.57 -3.14 2.33
CA GLY A 106 20.55 -4.49 2.90
C GLY A 106 19.26 -4.79 3.68
N GLY A 107 18.23 -3.93 3.56
CA GLY A 107 16.92 -4.12 4.15
C GLY A 107 15.99 -4.98 3.31
N ARG A 108 14.80 -5.24 3.82
CA ARG A 108 13.72 -5.95 3.11
C ARG A 108 12.59 -4.97 2.81
N ALA A 109 12.18 -4.91 1.53
CA ALA A 109 11.00 -4.16 1.10
C ALA A 109 9.83 -5.14 0.90
N ILE A 110 8.76 -5.00 1.67
CA ILE A 110 7.58 -5.86 1.56
C ILE A 110 6.36 -5.03 1.18
N VAL A 111 5.42 -5.63 0.45
CA VAL A 111 4.11 -5.04 0.15
C VAL A 111 3.07 -5.64 1.07
N VAL A 112 2.28 -4.79 1.75
CA VAL A 112 1.19 -5.22 2.64
C VAL A 112 -0.07 -4.42 2.26
N THR A 113 -1.06 -5.07 1.66
CA THR A 113 -2.16 -4.38 0.97
C THR A 113 -3.53 -5.00 1.21
N ALA A 114 -4.60 -4.20 1.09
CA ALA A 114 -5.97 -4.68 1.08
C ALA A 114 -6.33 -5.45 -0.21
N LYS A 115 -5.58 -5.21 -1.27
CA LYS A 115 -5.79 -5.90 -2.55
C LYS A 115 -5.64 -7.42 -2.41
N TRP A 116 -6.45 -8.17 -3.16
CA TRP A 116 -6.30 -9.61 -3.28
C TRP A 116 -4.89 -9.97 -3.76
N GLU A 117 -4.20 -10.80 -2.99
CA GLU A 117 -2.76 -11.06 -3.16
C GLU A 117 -2.35 -11.49 -4.58
N PRO A 118 -3.08 -12.40 -5.27
CA PRO A 118 -2.75 -12.72 -6.67
C PRO A 118 -2.76 -11.49 -7.59
N ASN A 119 -3.73 -10.58 -7.43
CA ASN A 119 -3.80 -9.35 -8.22
C ASN A 119 -2.67 -8.37 -7.85
N ALA A 120 -2.30 -8.28 -6.57
CA ALA A 120 -1.17 -7.48 -6.12
C ALA A 120 0.15 -7.97 -6.78
N LYS A 121 0.37 -9.27 -6.83
CA LYS A 121 1.53 -9.88 -7.49
C LYS A 121 1.57 -9.57 -8.99
N LEU A 122 0.42 -9.59 -9.68
CA LEU A 122 0.34 -9.23 -11.09
C LEU A 122 0.77 -7.79 -11.36
N HIS A 123 0.44 -6.83 -10.47
CA HIS A 123 0.93 -5.46 -10.58
C HIS A 123 2.45 -5.39 -10.44
N MET A 124 3.01 -6.09 -9.46
CA MET A 124 4.46 -6.10 -9.25
C MET A 124 5.19 -6.68 -10.47
N GLU A 125 4.70 -7.80 -10.99
CA GLU A 125 5.25 -8.44 -12.19
C GLU A 125 5.14 -7.51 -13.42
N HIS A 126 3.95 -6.95 -13.68
CA HIS A 126 3.70 -6.05 -14.82
C HIS A 126 4.63 -4.84 -14.80
N LEU A 127 4.85 -4.27 -13.63
CA LEU A 127 5.69 -3.09 -13.47
C LEU A 127 7.17 -3.43 -13.27
N GLY A 128 7.57 -4.70 -13.19
CA GLY A 128 8.95 -5.13 -12.93
C GLY A 128 9.48 -4.59 -11.60
N MET A 129 8.64 -4.57 -10.57
CA MET A 129 9.03 -4.28 -9.20
C MET A 129 9.13 -5.60 -8.43
N GLU A 130 10.23 -5.82 -7.73
CA GLU A 130 10.55 -7.07 -7.04
C GLU A 130 10.69 -6.84 -5.53
N PRO A 131 9.57 -6.66 -4.79
CA PRO A 131 9.63 -6.63 -3.33
C PRO A 131 9.97 -8.01 -2.78
N ASP A 132 10.53 -8.06 -1.57
CA ASP A 132 10.92 -9.31 -0.90
C ASP A 132 9.73 -10.17 -0.47
N ALA A 133 8.54 -9.59 -0.35
CA ALA A 133 7.28 -10.28 -0.13
C ALA A 133 6.09 -9.42 -0.57
N VAL A 134 4.98 -10.08 -0.94
CA VAL A 134 3.69 -9.45 -1.19
C VAL A 134 2.64 -10.17 -0.34
N ILE A 135 1.99 -9.45 0.56
CA ILE A 135 0.98 -9.94 1.49
C ILE A 135 -0.32 -9.15 1.22
N GLY A 136 -1.34 -9.84 0.76
CA GLY A 136 -2.61 -9.24 0.37
C GLY A 136 -3.77 -9.61 1.27
N ASN A 137 -4.97 -9.10 0.95
CA ASN A 137 -6.24 -9.29 1.68
C ASN A 137 -6.21 -8.75 3.13
N LEU A 138 -5.43 -7.71 3.41
CA LEU A 138 -5.25 -7.18 4.76
C LEU A 138 -5.67 -5.72 4.81
N TRP A 139 -6.53 -5.37 5.78
CA TRP A 139 -7.00 -4.01 5.97
C TRP A 139 -6.70 -3.51 7.38
N ALA A 140 -6.27 -2.25 7.48
CA ALA A 140 -6.05 -1.52 8.72
C ALA A 140 -5.32 -2.36 9.80
N GLU A 141 -6.03 -2.87 10.80
CA GLU A 141 -5.48 -3.62 11.91
C GLU A 141 -4.77 -4.90 11.48
N GLN A 142 -5.30 -5.61 10.48
CA GLN A 142 -4.69 -6.83 9.94
C GLN A 142 -3.35 -6.55 9.25
N LYS A 143 -3.20 -5.38 8.61
CA LYS A 143 -1.89 -4.93 8.10
C LYS A 143 -0.87 -4.84 9.23
N GLY A 144 -1.30 -4.30 10.40
CA GLY A 144 -0.43 -4.19 11.57
C GLY A 144 0.08 -5.54 12.09
N GLU A 145 -0.76 -6.56 12.10
CA GLU A 145 -0.36 -7.92 12.49
C GLU A 145 0.70 -8.48 11.53
N ALA A 146 0.47 -8.39 10.22
CA ALA A 146 1.42 -8.85 9.21
C ALA A 146 2.74 -8.06 9.25
N LEU A 147 2.69 -6.75 9.42
CA LEU A 147 3.89 -5.91 9.56
C LEU A 147 4.73 -6.36 10.77
N ARG A 148 4.08 -6.67 11.90
CA ARG A 148 4.75 -7.16 13.12
C ARG A 148 5.39 -8.53 12.88
N GLU A 149 4.68 -9.47 12.24
CA GLU A 149 5.20 -10.80 11.91
C GLU A 149 6.44 -10.74 11.03
N HIS A 150 6.48 -9.75 10.11
CA HIS A 150 7.62 -9.53 9.23
C HIS A 150 8.72 -8.64 9.85
N GLY A 151 8.53 -8.14 11.07
CA GLY A 151 9.48 -7.28 11.77
C GLY A 151 9.65 -5.92 11.10
N ALA A 152 8.59 -5.38 10.49
CA ALA A 152 8.64 -4.08 9.84
C ALA A 152 8.86 -2.96 10.88
N SER A 153 9.86 -2.13 10.65
CA SER A 153 10.14 -0.94 11.47
C SER A 153 9.55 0.35 10.89
N VAL A 154 9.16 0.30 9.61
CA VAL A 154 8.53 1.41 8.89
C VAL A 154 7.39 0.84 8.06
N TYR A 155 6.28 1.57 7.98
CA TYR A 155 5.21 1.31 7.03
C TYR A 155 4.83 2.59 6.28
N VAL A 156 4.77 2.48 4.94
CA VAL A 156 4.49 3.58 4.01
C VAL A 156 3.13 3.38 3.38
N GLY A 157 2.26 4.39 3.43
CA GLY A 157 0.91 4.29 2.85
C GLY A 157 0.26 5.66 2.62
N ASP A 158 -0.87 5.67 1.93
CA ASP A 158 -1.60 6.87 1.53
C ASP A 158 -2.94 7.06 2.25
N HIS A 159 -3.31 6.11 3.11
CA HIS A 159 -4.60 6.09 3.77
C HIS A 159 -4.48 6.09 5.31
N THR A 160 -5.47 6.66 6.00
CA THR A 160 -5.54 6.63 7.47
C THR A 160 -5.56 5.20 8.04
N GLY A 161 -6.01 4.21 7.26
CA GLY A 161 -5.91 2.78 7.58
C GLY A 161 -4.47 2.30 7.71
N ASP A 162 -3.55 2.85 6.91
CA ASP A 162 -2.12 2.51 6.94
C ASP A 162 -1.46 3.06 8.20
N VAL A 163 -1.84 4.29 8.58
CA VAL A 163 -1.39 4.91 9.84
C VAL A 163 -1.80 4.04 11.03
N ARG A 164 -3.04 3.51 11.05
CA ARG A 164 -3.49 2.59 12.09
C ARG A 164 -2.71 1.28 12.09
N GLY A 165 -2.49 0.70 10.90
CA GLY A 165 -1.68 -0.52 10.74
C GLY A 165 -0.26 -0.35 11.25
N ALA A 166 0.42 0.74 10.88
CA ALA A 166 1.75 1.08 11.37
C ALA A 166 1.79 1.18 12.90
N ARG A 167 0.80 1.85 13.50
CA ARG A 167 0.69 2.00 14.96
C ARG A 167 0.56 0.65 15.67
N ILE A 168 -0.25 -0.27 15.15
CA ILE A 168 -0.43 -1.61 15.71
C ILE A 168 0.86 -2.42 15.62
N ALA A 169 1.59 -2.28 14.51
CA ALA A 169 2.89 -2.92 14.33
C ALA A 169 3.99 -2.32 15.21
N GLU A 170 3.75 -1.18 15.85
CA GLU A 170 4.77 -0.34 16.49
C GLU A 170 5.84 0.14 15.48
N ALA A 171 5.50 0.14 14.19
CA ALA A 171 6.32 0.64 13.11
C ALA A 171 6.14 2.16 12.95
N LEU A 172 7.16 2.83 12.41
CA LEU A 172 7.07 4.24 12.05
C LEU A 172 6.12 4.39 10.86
N SER A 173 5.12 5.28 10.99
CA SER A 173 4.17 5.59 9.92
C SER A 173 4.69 6.70 9.03
N VAL A 174 4.99 6.38 7.79
CA VAL A 174 5.35 7.34 6.74
C VAL A 174 4.18 7.44 5.78
N ALA A 175 3.60 8.62 5.65
CA ALA A 175 2.44 8.83 4.79
C ALA A 175 2.81 9.60 3.53
N VAL A 176 2.13 9.27 2.41
CA VAL A 176 2.20 9.98 1.13
C VAL A 176 0.78 10.34 0.68
N PRO A 177 0.44 11.63 0.47
CA PRO A 177 -0.93 12.05 0.11
C PRO A 177 -1.20 11.86 -1.39
N THR A 178 -0.88 10.67 -1.91
CA THR A 178 -1.03 10.31 -3.32
C THR A 178 -2.34 9.57 -3.60
N GLY A 179 -3.08 9.21 -2.55
CA GLY A 179 -4.39 8.56 -2.58
C GLY A 179 -5.53 9.49 -2.19
N PRO A 180 -6.60 8.94 -1.59
CA PRO A 180 -7.80 9.70 -1.25
C PRO A 180 -7.62 10.64 -0.04
N CYS A 181 -6.63 10.41 0.82
CA CYS A 181 -6.43 11.22 2.01
C CYS A 181 -5.46 12.37 1.77
N THR A 182 -5.79 13.55 2.29
CA THR A 182 -4.91 14.73 2.26
C THR A 182 -3.76 14.60 3.26
N ALA A 183 -2.72 15.40 3.09
CA ALA A 183 -1.60 15.47 4.05
C ALA A 183 -2.05 15.84 5.47
N GLU A 184 -3.06 16.74 5.58
CA GLU A 184 -3.66 17.15 6.86
C GLU A 184 -4.38 15.97 7.52
N GLU A 185 -5.22 15.24 6.79
CA GLU A 185 -5.94 14.06 7.31
C GLU A 185 -4.97 12.95 7.76
N LEU A 186 -3.90 12.72 7.01
CA LEU A 186 -2.87 11.73 7.37
C LEU A 186 -2.10 12.16 8.63
N SER A 187 -1.77 13.44 8.74
CA SER A 187 -1.11 14.00 9.93
C SER A 187 -2.04 13.94 11.17
N GLU A 188 -3.32 14.31 11.01
CA GLU A 188 -4.33 14.22 12.08
C GLU A 188 -4.59 12.78 12.54
N ALA A 189 -4.51 11.81 11.59
CA ALA A 189 -4.58 10.39 11.93
C ALA A 189 -3.37 9.91 12.73
N GLY A 190 -2.29 10.70 12.79
CA GLY A 190 -1.08 10.46 13.56
C GLY A 190 0.01 9.76 12.78
N ALA A 191 0.16 10.07 11.48
CA ALA A 191 1.36 9.71 10.74
C ALA A 191 2.59 10.38 11.39
N ASP A 192 3.66 9.60 11.60
CA ASP A 192 4.90 10.13 12.19
C ASP A 192 5.64 11.05 11.21
N VAL A 193 5.49 10.79 9.90
CA VAL A 193 6.08 11.55 8.80
C VAL A 193 5.08 11.64 7.66
N VAL A 194 4.99 12.82 7.03
CA VAL A 194 4.24 13.00 5.77
C VAL A 194 5.23 13.52 4.72
N LEU A 195 5.44 12.73 3.66
CA LEU A 195 6.23 13.12 2.49
C LEU A 195 5.29 13.64 1.39
N GLY A 196 5.79 14.43 0.45
CA GLY A 196 5.00 14.88 -0.68
C GLY A 196 4.61 13.72 -1.63
N ASP A 197 5.58 12.85 -1.91
CA ASP A 197 5.42 11.59 -2.63
C ASP A 197 6.65 10.67 -2.37
N LEU A 198 6.69 9.51 -3.03
CA LEU A 198 7.79 8.55 -2.84
C LEU A 198 9.15 9.00 -3.43
N THR A 199 9.21 10.09 -4.21
CA THR A 199 10.50 10.63 -4.68
C THR A 199 11.35 11.16 -3.53
N GLU A 200 10.71 11.55 -2.43
CA GLU A 200 11.38 12.01 -1.21
C GLU A 200 11.85 10.85 -0.31
N PHE A 201 11.26 9.66 -0.49
CA PHE A 201 11.52 8.51 0.39
C PHE A 201 12.99 8.09 0.48
N PRO A 202 13.78 7.98 -0.61
CA PRO A 202 15.18 7.55 -0.51
C PRO A 202 16.03 8.48 0.35
N GLY A 203 15.83 9.80 0.24
CA GLY A 203 16.52 10.80 1.07
C GLY A 203 16.14 10.68 2.53
N TRP A 204 14.83 10.67 2.81
CA TRP A 204 14.30 10.48 4.15
C TRP A 204 14.78 9.17 4.78
N PHE A 205 14.77 8.07 4.05
CA PHE A 205 15.19 6.76 4.55
C PHE A 205 16.68 6.70 4.88
N SER A 206 17.51 7.40 4.10
CA SER A 206 18.94 7.57 4.41
C SER A 206 19.15 8.29 5.74
N ASP A 207 18.43 9.39 5.99
CA ASP A 207 18.50 10.18 7.22
C ASP A 207 17.95 9.39 8.43
N TYR A 208 16.86 8.64 8.23
CA TYR A 208 16.29 7.73 9.23
C TYR A 208 17.34 6.70 9.69
N ARG A 209 18.04 6.06 8.75
CA ARG A 209 19.08 5.07 9.07
C ARG A 209 20.30 5.67 9.72
N ALA A 210 20.64 6.90 9.39
CA ALA A 210 21.73 7.64 10.02
C ALA A 210 21.42 8.09 11.46
N GLY A 211 20.17 7.90 11.93
CA GLY A 211 19.72 8.38 13.24
C GLY A 211 19.57 9.91 13.30
N CYS A 212 19.46 10.55 12.14
CA CYS A 212 19.33 12.02 12.04
C CYS A 212 17.88 12.50 12.28
N LEU A 213 16.92 11.58 12.29
CA LEU A 213 15.51 11.87 12.54
C LEU A 213 15.15 11.59 13.99
N PRO A 214 14.27 12.40 14.63
CA PRO A 214 13.84 12.13 15.99
C PRO A 214 13.17 10.75 16.06
N ALA A 215 13.55 9.96 17.06
CA ALA A 215 12.76 8.82 17.48
C ALA A 215 11.35 9.32 17.87
N ARG A 216 10.32 8.45 17.71
CA ARG A 216 8.94 8.76 18.14
C ARG A 216 8.92 9.55 19.43
N ALA A 217 8.20 10.68 19.44
CA ALA A 217 7.88 11.44 20.64
C ALA A 217 6.88 10.67 21.53
#